data_c4ea4ada0ee8360d4e5f070dc7fb9243
#
_entry.id   c4ea4ada0ee8360d4e5f070dc7fb9243
#
_cell.length_a   1.000
_cell.length_b   1.000
_cell.length_c   1.000
_cell.angle_alpha   90.00
_cell.angle_beta   90.00
_cell.angle_gamma   90.00
#
_symmetry.space_group_name_H-M   'P 1'
#
loop_
_entity.id
_entity.type
_entity.pdbx_description
1 polymer ?
#
loop_
_entity_poly.entity_id
_entity_poly.type
_entity_poly.pdbx_seq_one_letter_code
_entity_poly.pdbx_strand_id
1 'polypeptide(L)'
;SDYQIPEIWSHFTNMHPKGTPIWSVMFITVACGAISGFHSTQSPLMARCMKSERQGHFVFYGAMVAEGVIALIWAAAGCSLYEVTGGLSTGLSAVLGNGQSAAIYDVCARTMGGVGIALAMVGVIVCPITSGDTAFRSARLVLADWFKINQSEFGKRLMLCVPLLGV
;
A
#
# COMPACT_ATOMS: atom_id res chain seq x y z
N SER A 1 -20.53 9.31 17.92
CA SER A 1 -20.16 7.95 17.51
C SER A 1 -19.02 7.49 18.42
N ASP A 2 -19.31 6.50 19.27
CA ASP A 2 -18.32 5.94 20.18
C ASP A 2 -17.40 5.03 19.38
N TYR A 3 -16.31 5.59 18.87
CA TYR A 3 -15.24 4.79 18.31
C TYR A 3 -14.46 4.13 19.44
N GLN A 4 -14.55 2.84 19.56
CA GLN A 4 -13.77 2.04 20.51
C GLN A 4 -12.68 1.31 19.74
N ILE A 5 -11.45 1.50 20.15
CA ILE A 5 -10.32 0.71 19.64
C ILE A 5 -10.14 -0.47 20.58
N PRO A 6 -10.22 -1.73 20.11
CA PRO A 6 -10.07 -2.90 20.97
C PRO A 6 -8.69 -2.92 21.63
N GLU A 7 -8.64 -3.32 22.90
CA GLU A 7 -7.37 -3.42 23.64
C GLU A 7 -6.50 -4.54 23.05
N ILE A 8 -5.28 -4.21 22.68
CA ILE A 8 -4.31 -5.17 22.10
C ILE A 8 -4.04 -6.33 23.04
N TRP A 9 -3.99 -6.07 24.36
CA TRP A 9 -3.60 -7.06 25.37
C TRP A 9 -4.58 -8.23 25.56
N SER A 10 -5.85 -8.02 25.26
CA SER A 10 -6.89 -9.06 25.36
C SER A 10 -7.03 -9.91 24.10
N HIS A 11 -6.38 -9.54 22.98
CA HIS A 11 -6.61 -10.13 21.66
C HIS A 11 -5.35 -10.77 21.03
N PHE A 12 -4.47 -11.34 21.86
CA PHE A 12 -3.31 -12.10 21.38
C PHE A 12 -3.64 -13.46 20.76
N THR A 13 -4.90 -13.87 20.83
CA THR A 13 -5.36 -15.11 20.21
C THR A 13 -5.74 -14.89 18.74
N ASN A 14 -5.55 -15.93 17.92
CA ASN A 14 -5.90 -15.86 16.51
C ASN A 14 -7.43 -15.79 16.33
N MET A 15 -7.92 -14.61 16.01
CA MET A 15 -9.35 -14.33 15.76
C MET A 15 -9.68 -14.27 14.26
N HIS A 16 -8.76 -14.66 13.39
CA HIS A 16 -8.99 -14.60 11.95
C HIS A 16 -10.06 -15.64 11.52
N PRO A 17 -11.14 -15.24 10.81
CA PRO A 17 -12.26 -16.11 10.49
C PRO A 17 -11.88 -17.33 9.62
N LYS A 18 -10.78 -17.24 8.87
CA LYS A 18 -10.25 -18.34 8.05
C LYS A 18 -9.13 -19.12 8.75
N GLY A 19 -8.91 -18.92 10.04
CA GLY A 19 -7.88 -19.61 10.80
C GLY A 19 -6.43 -19.32 10.36
N THR A 20 -6.22 -18.24 9.60
CA THR A 20 -4.87 -17.88 9.08
C THR A 20 -3.93 -17.57 10.25
N PRO A 21 -2.75 -18.20 10.33
CA PRO A 21 -1.85 -18.00 11.46
C PRO A 21 -1.30 -16.58 11.49
N ILE A 22 -1.51 -15.87 12.59
CA ILE A 22 -1.14 -14.46 12.78
C ILE A 22 0.36 -14.26 12.53
N TRP A 23 1.19 -15.10 13.13
CA TRP A 23 2.64 -14.95 13.07
C TRP A 23 3.19 -15.07 11.66
N SER A 24 2.75 -16.07 10.91
CA SER A 24 3.20 -16.26 9.53
C SER A 24 2.81 -15.09 8.63
N VAL A 25 1.56 -14.60 8.74
CA VAL A 25 1.09 -13.47 7.94
C VAL A 25 1.77 -12.18 8.35
N MET A 26 1.98 -11.96 9.64
CA MET A 26 2.70 -10.78 10.14
C MET A 26 4.13 -10.73 9.58
N PHE A 27 4.87 -11.83 9.62
CA PHE A 27 6.22 -11.87 9.07
C PHE A 27 6.24 -11.67 7.55
N ILE A 28 5.27 -12.23 6.82
CA ILE A 28 5.15 -12.02 5.37
C ILE A 28 4.87 -10.54 5.06
N THR A 29 3.97 -9.88 5.80
CA THR A 29 3.65 -8.46 5.57
C THR A 29 4.82 -7.55 5.92
N VAL A 30 5.53 -7.81 7.02
CA VAL A 30 6.75 -7.08 7.40
C VAL A 30 7.84 -7.28 6.34
N ALA A 31 8.05 -8.51 5.86
CA ALA A 31 9.02 -8.80 4.82
C ALA A 31 8.65 -8.12 3.50
N CYS A 32 7.37 -8.10 3.13
CA CYS A 32 6.90 -7.41 1.93
C CYS A 32 7.24 -5.91 1.95
N GLY A 33 7.11 -5.25 3.10
CA GLY A 33 7.50 -3.85 3.26
C GLY A 33 9.02 -3.64 3.31
N ALA A 34 9.74 -4.47 4.05
CA ALA A 34 11.19 -4.30 4.28
C ALA A 34 12.05 -4.73 3.08
N ILE A 35 11.65 -5.78 2.36
CA ILE A 35 12.41 -6.37 1.25
C ILE A 35 11.75 -6.04 -0.10
N SER A 36 10.91 -5.04 -0.14
CA SER A 36 10.22 -4.64 -1.36
C SER A 36 11.23 -4.23 -2.45
N GLY A 37 11.18 -4.89 -3.59
CA GLY A 37 11.95 -4.51 -4.76
C GLY A 37 11.64 -3.09 -5.25
N PHE A 38 10.50 -2.56 -4.86
CA PHE A 38 10.11 -1.19 -5.11
C PHE A 38 11.05 -0.19 -4.44
N HIS A 39 11.39 -0.38 -3.17
CA HIS A 39 12.36 0.45 -2.47
C HIS A 39 13.75 0.39 -3.10
N SER A 40 14.22 -0.79 -3.45
CA SER A 40 15.54 -0.97 -4.05
C SER A 40 15.68 -0.30 -5.43
N THR A 41 14.60 -0.20 -6.19
CA THR A 41 14.60 0.45 -7.51
C THR A 41 14.35 1.96 -7.43
N GLN A 42 13.53 2.42 -6.50
CA GLN A 42 13.17 3.85 -6.37
C GLN A 42 14.22 4.66 -5.62
N SER A 43 14.85 4.10 -4.60
CA SER A 43 15.85 4.83 -3.80
C SER A 43 17.00 5.39 -4.63
N PRO A 44 17.62 4.65 -5.58
CA PRO A 44 18.65 5.21 -6.45
C PRO A 44 18.13 6.31 -7.38
N LEU A 45 16.89 6.21 -7.86
CA LEU A 45 16.29 7.24 -8.70
C LEU A 45 16.06 8.53 -7.92
N MET A 46 15.52 8.41 -6.71
CA MET A 46 15.31 9.55 -5.81
C MET A 46 16.63 10.20 -5.39
N ALA A 47 17.66 9.39 -5.11
CA ALA A 47 18.99 9.90 -4.78
C ALA A 47 19.60 10.76 -5.90
N ARG A 48 19.37 10.38 -7.16
CA ARG A 48 19.82 11.16 -8.32
C ARG A 48 19.05 12.48 -8.52
N CYS A 49 17.83 12.57 -8.02
CA CYS A 49 16.98 13.76 -8.12
C CYS A 49 17.22 14.76 -7.00
N MET A 50 17.92 14.37 -5.93
CA MET A 50 18.22 15.25 -4.81
C MET A 50 19.26 16.32 -5.19
N LYS A 51 19.00 17.56 -4.74
CA LYS A 51 19.93 18.68 -4.96
C LYS A 51 21.08 18.73 -3.92
N SER A 52 20.88 18.08 -2.77
CA SER A 52 21.84 18.10 -1.66
C SER A 52 21.68 16.85 -0.79
N GLU A 53 22.79 16.29 -0.32
CA GLU A 53 22.78 15.13 0.61
C GLU A 53 22.06 15.43 1.93
N ARG A 54 22.06 16.70 2.38
CA ARG A 54 21.32 17.10 3.60
C ARG A 54 19.83 16.82 3.51
N GLN A 55 19.26 16.79 2.31
CA GLN A 55 17.85 16.49 2.09
C GLN A 55 17.56 14.98 2.20
N GLY A 56 18.58 14.13 2.12
CA GLY A 56 18.40 12.67 2.15
C GLY A 56 17.69 12.18 3.40
N HIS A 57 18.05 12.69 4.56
CA HIS A 57 17.37 12.34 5.81
C HIS A 57 15.88 12.68 5.79
N PHE A 58 15.52 13.85 5.28
CA PHE A 58 14.12 14.28 5.19
C PHE A 58 13.36 13.47 4.12
N VAL A 59 13.96 13.27 2.95
CA VAL A 59 13.31 12.59 1.83
C VAL A 59 13.10 11.10 2.12
N PHE A 60 14.11 10.40 2.62
CA PHE A 60 14.00 8.97 2.86
C PHE A 60 13.38 8.65 4.21
N TYR A 61 13.94 9.15 5.30
CA TYR A 61 13.45 8.85 6.64
C TYR A 61 12.13 9.58 6.94
N GLY A 62 12.04 10.85 6.60
CA GLY A 62 10.83 11.65 6.83
C GLY A 62 9.61 11.11 6.07
N ALA A 63 9.79 10.69 4.82
CA ALA A 63 8.73 10.08 4.04
C ALA A 63 8.27 8.74 4.65
N MET A 64 9.20 7.89 5.10
CA MET A 64 8.86 6.62 5.75
C MET A 64 8.11 6.82 7.07
N VAL A 65 8.49 7.82 7.88
CA VAL A 65 7.77 8.15 9.11
C VAL A 65 6.36 8.64 8.80
N ALA A 66 6.21 9.51 7.81
CA ALA A 66 4.90 10.00 7.38
C ALA A 66 4.00 8.86 6.87
N GLU A 67 4.54 7.95 6.07
CA GLU A 67 3.83 6.76 5.59
C GLU A 67 3.40 5.88 6.77
N GLY A 68 4.29 5.63 7.73
CA GLY A 68 3.99 4.86 8.95
C GLY A 68 2.86 5.47 9.77
N VAL A 69 2.85 6.79 9.95
CA VAL A 69 1.75 7.49 10.64
C VAL A 69 0.43 7.34 9.91
N ILE A 70 0.41 7.50 8.59
CA ILE A 70 -0.79 7.31 7.77
C ILE A 70 -1.28 5.86 7.86
N ALA A 71 -0.37 4.89 7.81
CA ALA A 71 -0.72 3.47 7.96
C ALA A 71 -1.35 3.16 9.33
N LEU A 72 -0.84 3.77 10.41
CA LEU A 72 -1.42 3.64 11.74
C LEU A 72 -2.82 4.26 11.84
N ILE A 73 -3.07 5.37 11.17
CA ILE A 73 -4.41 5.98 11.08
C ILE A 73 -5.38 5.01 10.38
N TRP A 74 -4.96 4.38 9.28
CA TRP A 74 -5.77 3.38 8.59
C TRP A 74 -6.01 2.14 9.44
N ALA A 75 -5.03 1.67 10.18
CA ALA A 75 -5.17 0.56 11.11
C ALA A 75 -6.18 0.88 12.21
N ALA A 76 -6.10 2.08 12.80
CA ALA A 76 -7.05 2.55 13.80
C ALA A 76 -8.48 2.65 13.25
N ALA A 77 -8.63 3.16 12.03
CA ALA A 77 -9.93 3.22 11.35
C ALA A 77 -10.50 1.82 11.08
N GLY A 78 -9.68 0.86 10.67
CA GLY A 78 -10.07 -0.54 10.49
C GLY A 78 -10.49 -1.22 11.80
N CYS A 79 -9.77 -0.97 12.89
CA CYS A 79 -10.15 -1.48 14.21
C CYS A 79 -11.48 -0.89 14.71
N SER A 80 -11.71 0.41 14.47
CA SER A 80 -12.97 1.07 14.82
C SER A 80 -14.16 0.47 14.05
N LEU A 81 -13.96 0.10 12.79
CA LEU A 81 -14.99 -0.57 11.99
C LEU A 81 -15.33 -1.96 12.55
N TYR A 82 -14.33 -2.67 13.05
CA TYR A 82 -14.50 -3.97 13.68
C TYR A 82 -15.50 -3.92 14.86
N GLU A 83 -15.35 -2.97 15.77
CA GLU A 83 -16.23 -2.80 16.91
C GLU A 83 -17.66 -2.36 16.50
N VAL A 84 -17.76 -1.44 15.55
CA VAL A 84 -19.05 -0.92 15.07
C VAL A 84 -19.90 -1.98 14.38
N THR A 85 -19.26 -2.93 13.70
CA THR A 85 -19.96 -3.97 12.91
C THR A 85 -20.20 -5.28 13.67
N GLY A 86 -19.99 -5.31 14.98
CA GLY A 86 -20.34 -6.47 15.82
C GLY A 86 -19.31 -7.59 15.86
N GLY A 87 -18.05 -7.27 15.56
CA GLY A 87 -16.91 -8.17 15.70
C GLY A 87 -16.44 -8.84 14.41
N LEU A 88 -15.29 -9.49 14.52
CA LEU A 88 -14.55 -10.04 13.37
C LEU A 88 -15.29 -11.09 12.58
N SER A 89 -16.12 -11.88 13.24
CA SER A 89 -16.82 -13.02 12.61
C SER A 89 -17.99 -12.61 11.73
N THR A 90 -18.61 -11.46 12.03
CA THR A 90 -19.83 -11.02 11.31
C THR A 90 -19.65 -9.71 10.57
N GLY A 91 -18.91 -8.77 11.14
CA GLY A 91 -18.75 -7.44 10.57
C GLY A 91 -17.61 -7.32 9.56
N LEU A 92 -16.38 -7.46 10.02
CA LEU A 92 -15.20 -7.26 9.17
C LEU A 92 -15.08 -8.33 8.09
N SER A 93 -15.43 -9.59 8.38
CA SER A 93 -15.39 -10.68 7.39
C SER A 93 -16.41 -10.49 6.28
N ALA A 94 -17.60 -9.97 6.58
CA ALA A 94 -18.61 -9.66 5.58
C ALA A 94 -18.17 -8.50 4.67
N VAL A 95 -17.58 -7.47 5.25
CA VAL A 95 -17.06 -6.31 4.48
C VAL A 95 -15.86 -6.70 3.62
N LEU A 96 -14.93 -7.50 4.15
CA LEU A 96 -13.79 -8.02 3.40
C LEU A 96 -14.19 -9.07 2.36
N GLY A 97 -15.29 -9.78 2.56
CA GLY A 97 -15.86 -10.69 1.58
C GLY A 97 -16.27 -10.00 0.27
N ASN A 98 -16.66 -8.74 0.35
CA ASN A 98 -16.99 -7.90 -0.80
C ASN A 98 -15.75 -7.21 -1.44
N GLY A 99 -14.56 -7.49 -0.93
CA GLY A 99 -13.29 -6.96 -1.42
C GLY A 99 -12.76 -5.77 -0.60
N GLN A 100 -11.45 -5.52 -0.75
CA GLN A 100 -10.76 -4.47 0.01
C GLN A 100 -11.29 -3.06 -0.32
N SER A 101 -11.67 -2.81 -1.56
CA SER A 101 -12.22 -1.53 -2.00
C SER A 101 -13.56 -1.22 -1.31
N ALA A 102 -14.39 -2.23 -1.09
CA ALA A 102 -15.65 -2.09 -0.37
C ALA A 102 -15.42 -1.76 1.12
N ALA A 103 -14.39 -2.36 1.73
CA ALA A 103 -14.02 -2.05 3.11
C ALA A 103 -13.54 -0.60 3.25
N ILE A 104 -12.70 -0.11 2.34
CA ILE A 104 -12.24 1.28 2.33
C ILE A 104 -13.42 2.24 2.16
N TYR A 105 -14.32 1.94 1.22
CA TYR A 105 -15.53 2.73 1.00
C TYR A 105 -16.37 2.86 2.28
N ASP A 106 -16.64 1.73 2.95
CA ASP A 106 -17.48 1.70 4.16
C ASP A 106 -16.82 2.44 5.34
N VAL A 107 -15.50 2.27 5.53
CA VAL A 107 -14.74 3.02 6.53
C VAL A 107 -14.85 4.53 6.28
N CYS A 108 -14.61 4.97 5.06
CA CYS A 108 -14.67 6.40 4.71
C CYS A 108 -16.08 6.97 4.78
N ALA A 109 -17.09 6.20 4.40
CA ALA A 109 -18.49 6.60 4.49
C ALA A 109 -18.91 6.84 5.95
N ARG A 110 -18.48 5.97 6.85
CA ARG A 110 -18.82 6.06 8.28
C ARG A 110 -18.04 7.13 9.03
N THR A 111 -16.79 7.38 8.64
CA THR A 111 -15.91 8.35 9.33
C THR A 111 -16.10 9.79 8.83
N MET A 112 -16.15 9.98 7.52
CA MET A 112 -16.08 11.32 6.91
C MET A 112 -17.30 11.67 6.05
N GLY A 113 -18.28 10.77 5.91
CA GLY A 113 -19.45 10.99 5.08
C GLY A 113 -19.12 11.13 3.58
N GLY A 114 -19.98 11.86 2.85
CA GLY A 114 -19.89 11.96 1.39
C GLY A 114 -18.57 12.55 0.85
N VAL A 115 -18.01 13.54 1.53
CA VAL A 115 -16.72 14.16 1.14
C VAL A 115 -15.58 13.16 1.31
N GLY A 116 -15.59 12.40 2.41
CA GLY A 116 -14.58 11.37 2.66
C GLY A 116 -14.62 10.26 1.63
N ILE A 117 -15.81 9.84 1.20
CA ILE A 117 -15.97 8.84 0.13
C ILE A 117 -15.32 9.32 -1.18
N ALA A 118 -15.62 10.57 -1.59
CA ALA A 118 -15.06 11.12 -2.83
C ALA A 118 -13.52 11.16 -2.80
N LEU A 119 -12.93 11.65 -1.70
CA LEU A 119 -11.49 11.70 -1.51
C LEU A 119 -10.83 10.32 -1.47
N ALA A 120 -11.45 9.37 -0.76
CA ALA A 120 -10.95 8.00 -0.66
C ALA A 120 -11.00 7.29 -2.01
N MET A 121 -12.09 7.44 -2.77
CA MET A 121 -12.21 6.82 -4.10
C MET A 121 -11.18 7.38 -5.08
N VAL A 122 -10.92 8.68 -5.05
CA VAL A 122 -9.82 9.27 -5.83
C VAL A 122 -8.47 8.65 -5.41
N GLY A 123 -8.21 8.52 -4.12
CA GLY A 123 -6.98 7.89 -3.62
C GLY A 123 -6.84 6.43 -4.06
N VAL A 124 -7.92 5.64 -3.95
CA VAL A 124 -7.94 4.22 -4.37
C VAL A 124 -7.71 4.05 -5.87
N ILE A 125 -8.14 5.00 -6.69
CA ILE A 125 -7.91 4.96 -8.15
C ILE A 125 -6.50 5.44 -8.49
N VAL A 126 -6.04 6.53 -7.91
CA VAL A 126 -4.75 7.16 -8.24
C VAL A 126 -3.57 6.33 -7.74
N CYS A 127 -3.69 5.70 -6.57
CA CYS A 127 -2.61 4.93 -5.96
C CYS A 127 -2.13 3.74 -6.83
N PRO A 128 -3.00 2.86 -7.37
CA PRO A 128 -2.58 1.81 -8.28
C PRO A 128 -1.97 2.33 -9.58
N ILE A 129 -2.47 3.46 -10.09
CA ILE A 129 -1.93 4.07 -11.33
C ILE A 129 -0.50 4.53 -11.11
N THR A 130 -0.23 5.25 -10.02
CA THR A 130 1.12 5.75 -9.70
C THR A 130 2.08 4.60 -9.37
N SER A 131 1.62 3.61 -8.63
CA SER A 131 2.42 2.42 -8.29
C SER A 131 2.71 1.57 -9.52
N GLY A 132 1.73 1.41 -10.42
CA GLY A 132 1.89 0.73 -11.69
C GLY A 132 2.92 1.43 -12.59
N ASP A 133 2.81 2.75 -12.79
CA ASP A 133 3.80 3.52 -13.57
C ASP A 133 5.22 3.31 -13.05
N THR A 134 5.38 3.35 -11.73
CA THR A 134 6.69 3.18 -11.11
C THR A 134 7.22 1.77 -11.26
N ALA A 135 6.36 0.75 -11.10
CA ALA A 135 6.72 -0.65 -11.29
C ALA A 135 7.12 -0.94 -12.76
N PHE A 136 6.34 -0.46 -13.73
CA PHE A 136 6.66 -0.58 -15.15
C PHE A 136 7.96 0.13 -15.52
N ARG A 137 8.22 1.29 -14.95
CA ARG A 137 9.48 2.01 -15.16
C ARG A 137 10.67 1.19 -14.65
N SER A 138 10.56 0.63 -13.46
CA SER A 138 11.60 -0.19 -12.86
C SER A 138 11.86 -1.46 -13.68
N ALA A 139 10.81 -2.20 -14.04
CA ALA A 139 10.91 -3.40 -14.85
C ALA A 139 11.53 -3.10 -16.23
N ARG A 140 11.13 -2.01 -16.87
CA ARG A 140 11.70 -1.58 -18.14
C ARG A 140 13.18 -1.25 -18.02
N LEU A 141 13.62 -0.58 -16.94
CA LEU A 141 15.01 -0.25 -16.72
C LEU A 141 15.86 -1.51 -16.53
N VAL A 142 15.38 -2.47 -15.76
CA VAL A 142 16.05 -3.75 -15.53
C VAL A 142 16.17 -4.54 -16.83
N LEU A 143 15.11 -4.64 -17.62
CA LEU A 143 15.14 -5.33 -18.91
C LEU A 143 16.08 -4.65 -19.91
N ALA A 144 16.05 -3.32 -19.97
CA ALA A 144 16.94 -2.56 -20.85
C ALA A 144 18.42 -2.75 -20.50
N ASP A 145 18.74 -2.82 -19.23
CA ASP A 145 20.10 -3.07 -18.75
C ASP A 145 20.54 -4.51 -19.06
N TRP A 146 19.66 -5.48 -18.82
CA TRP A 146 19.92 -6.88 -19.09
C TRP A 146 20.14 -7.16 -20.58
N PHE A 147 19.29 -6.60 -21.45
CA PHE A 147 19.41 -6.74 -22.90
C PHE A 147 20.35 -5.72 -23.55
N LYS A 148 20.96 -4.81 -22.76
CA LYS A 148 21.84 -3.73 -23.24
C LYS A 148 21.20 -2.85 -24.34
N ILE A 149 19.90 -2.59 -24.22
CA ILE A 149 19.14 -1.80 -25.17
C ILE A 149 19.23 -0.32 -24.82
N ASN A 150 19.67 0.51 -25.77
CA ASN A 150 19.68 1.94 -25.57
C ASN A 150 18.25 2.50 -25.61
N GLN A 151 17.82 3.14 -24.51
CA GLN A 151 16.47 3.69 -24.34
C GLN A 151 16.29 5.12 -24.88
N SER A 152 17.18 5.60 -25.73
CA SER A 152 17.08 6.97 -26.29
C SER A 152 15.86 7.16 -27.22
N GLU A 153 15.39 6.08 -27.83
CA GLU A 153 14.29 6.11 -28.78
C GLU A 153 12.96 5.65 -28.14
N PHE A 154 11.89 6.38 -28.42
CA PHE A 154 10.55 6.08 -27.90
C PHE A 154 10.07 4.67 -28.32
N GLY A 155 10.36 4.25 -29.57
CA GLY A 155 9.98 2.92 -30.08
C GLY A 155 10.60 1.76 -29.27
N LYS A 156 11.85 1.88 -28.87
CA LYS A 156 12.53 0.88 -28.05
C LYS A 156 11.95 0.80 -26.63
N ARG A 157 11.52 1.96 -26.07
CA ARG A 157 10.81 1.98 -24.79
C ARG A 157 9.47 1.28 -24.86
N LEU A 158 8.73 1.52 -25.93
CA LEU A 158 7.42 0.88 -26.16
C LEU A 158 7.56 -0.63 -26.33
N MET A 159 8.56 -1.07 -27.09
CA MET A 159 8.86 -2.49 -27.30
C MET A 159 9.16 -3.25 -25.99
N LEU A 160 9.79 -2.59 -25.03
CA LEU A 160 10.04 -3.18 -23.71
C LEU A 160 8.81 -3.17 -22.79
N CYS A 161 7.88 -2.22 -23.00
CA CYS A 161 6.68 -2.12 -22.17
C CYS A 161 5.57 -3.09 -22.61
N VAL A 162 5.46 -3.39 -23.91
CA VAL A 162 4.40 -4.26 -24.45
C VAL A 162 4.39 -5.67 -23.82
N PRO A 163 5.52 -6.39 -23.69
CA PRO A 163 5.51 -7.70 -23.03
C PRO A 163 5.19 -7.62 -21.53
N LEU A 164 5.48 -6.50 -20.87
CA LEU A 164 5.16 -6.29 -19.45
C LEU A 164 3.67 -6.06 -19.20
N LEU A 165 2.90 -5.66 -20.22
CA LEU A 165 1.45 -5.50 -20.13
C LEU A 165 0.70 -6.84 -20.24
N GLY A 166 1.37 -7.88 -20.74
CA GLY A 166 0.80 -9.21 -20.93
C GLY A 166 1.02 -10.19 -19.79
N VAL A 167 1.75 -9.77 -18.73
CA VAL A 167 2.02 -10.54 -17.53
C VAL A 167 1.17 -10.02 -16.38
#